data_5f30cda958298f606c79f1ab6efa43ea
#
_entry.id   5f30cda958298f606c79f1ab6efa43ea
#
_cell.length_a   1.000
_cell.length_b   1.000
_cell.length_c   1.000
_cell.angle_alpha   90.00
_cell.angle_beta   90.00
_cell.angle_gamma   90.00
#
_symmetry.space_group_name_H-M   'P 1'
#
loop_
_entity.id
_entity.type
_entity.pdbx_description
1 polymer ?
#
loop_
_entity_poly.entity_id
_entity_poly.type
_entity_poly.pdbx_seq_one_letter_code
_entity_poly.pdbx_strand_id
1 'polypeptide(L)'
;ETREASLEVRGRVVSTEIDDLNNDGFPDIIIFVMDAKDKLSLFSVGSRDNERIEPIYFPDITNDMQLSKGYRGQDEYKLVEGVLFRKFPIFESDTTIKTPTNKVRQIMYRVMTGDQGSWRFKSFKSFDLVAD
;
A
#
# COMPACT_ATOMS: atom_id res chain seq x y z
N GLU A 1 -3.93 -29.64 8.74
CA GLU A 1 -3.06 -29.13 9.78
C GLU A 1 -3.08 -27.61 9.79
N THR A 2 -3.40 -27.04 10.95
CA THR A 2 -3.52 -25.61 11.10
C THR A 2 -2.17 -25.01 11.49
N ARG A 3 -1.75 -23.99 10.77
CA ARG A 3 -0.52 -23.25 11.11
C ARG A 3 -0.90 -21.87 11.59
N GLU A 4 -0.26 -21.47 12.66
CA GLU A 4 -0.45 -20.14 13.23
C GLU A 4 0.73 -19.26 12.89
N ALA A 5 0.44 -18.00 12.61
CA ALA A 5 1.45 -16.97 12.41
C ALA A 5 1.05 -15.74 13.17
N SER A 6 2.03 -15.12 13.82
CA SER A 6 1.83 -13.88 14.55
C SER A 6 2.63 -12.77 13.90
N LEU A 7 2.00 -11.63 13.76
CA LEU A 7 2.61 -10.44 13.17
C LEU A 7 2.45 -9.28 14.13
N GLU A 8 3.54 -8.56 14.38
CA GLU A 8 3.47 -7.34 15.17
C GLU A 8 3.21 -6.15 14.26
N VAL A 9 2.17 -5.40 14.59
CA VAL A 9 1.87 -4.15 13.90
C VAL A 9 1.87 -3.03 14.92
N ARG A 10 2.33 -1.86 14.51
CA ARG A 10 2.33 -0.67 15.37
C ARG A 10 1.14 0.19 15.01
N GLY A 11 0.18 0.24 15.92
CA GLY A 11 -1.02 1.01 15.72
C GLY A 11 -2.26 0.15 15.82
N ARG A 12 -3.36 0.67 15.31
CA ARG A 12 -4.67 0.02 15.37
C ARG A 12 -5.03 -0.55 14.01
N VAL A 13 -5.37 -1.83 13.96
CA VAL A 13 -5.84 -2.45 12.72
C VAL A 13 -7.21 -1.86 12.39
N VAL A 14 -7.31 -1.25 11.21
CA VAL A 14 -8.54 -0.62 10.73
C VAL A 14 -9.37 -1.59 9.91
N SER A 15 -8.72 -2.33 9.01
CA SER A 15 -9.39 -3.30 8.15
C SER A 15 -8.38 -4.27 7.58
N THR A 16 -8.88 -5.35 7.04
CA THR A 16 -8.08 -6.35 6.34
C THR A 16 -8.75 -6.71 5.02
N GLU A 17 -7.92 -7.04 4.02
CA GLU A 17 -8.39 -7.52 2.73
C GLU A 17 -7.68 -8.83 2.41
N ILE A 18 -8.40 -9.77 1.83
CA ILE A 18 -7.85 -11.07 1.44
C ILE A 18 -8.10 -11.26 -0.06
N ASP A 19 -7.04 -11.53 -0.80
CA ASP A 19 -7.12 -11.76 -2.24
C ASP A 19 -5.85 -12.51 -2.68
N ASP A 20 -5.90 -13.12 -3.85
CA ASP A 20 -4.71 -13.71 -4.45
C ASP A 20 -3.97 -12.61 -5.22
N LEU A 21 -3.01 -11.98 -4.57
CA LEU A 21 -2.34 -10.80 -5.12
C LEU A 21 -1.27 -11.12 -6.15
N ASN A 22 -0.65 -12.29 -6.03
CA ASN A 22 0.44 -12.69 -6.92
C ASN A 22 0.04 -13.77 -7.92
N ASN A 23 -1.25 -14.11 -7.96
CA ASN A 23 -1.84 -15.06 -8.89
C ASN A 23 -1.22 -16.46 -8.80
N ASP A 24 -0.91 -16.89 -7.58
CA ASP A 24 -0.33 -18.23 -7.33
C ASP A 24 -1.38 -19.25 -6.86
N GLY A 25 -2.64 -18.85 -6.73
CA GLY A 25 -3.72 -19.72 -6.29
C GLY A 25 -3.89 -19.77 -4.78
N PHE A 26 -3.06 -19.06 -4.02
CA PHE A 26 -3.14 -19.02 -2.55
C PHE A 26 -3.47 -17.63 -2.07
N PRO A 27 -4.22 -17.49 -0.97
CA PRO A 27 -4.64 -16.18 -0.50
C PRO A 27 -3.50 -15.39 0.14
N ASP A 28 -3.54 -14.08 -0.08
CA ASP A 28 -2.65 -13.13 0.53
C ASP A 28 -3.48 -12.15 1.35
N ILE A 29 -2.86 -11.49 2.32
CA ILE A 29 -3.58 -10.62 3.25
C ILE A 29 -2.93 -9.25 3.26
N ILE A 30 -3.77 -8.20 3.17
CA ILE A 30 -3.35 -6.83 3.42
C ILE A 30 -4.01 -6.36 4.71
N ILE A 31 -3.21 -5.84 5.62
CA ILE A 31 -3.67 -5.30 6.89
C ILE A 31 -3.45 -3.80 6.87
N PHE A 32 -4.53 -3.03 7.03
CA PHE A 32 -4.45 -1.57 7.09
C PHE A 32 -4.39 -1.14 8.54
N VAL A 33 -3.43 -0.30 8.87
CA VAL A 33 -3.11 0.08 10.24
C VAL A 33 -3.06 1.60 10.35
N MET A 34 -3.72 2.13 11.37
CA MET A 34 -3.69 3.55 11.70
C MET A 34 -2.76 3.75 12.89
N ASP A 35 -1.75 4.60 12.75
CA ASP A 35 -0.82 4.87 13.86
C ASP A 35 -1.35 5.97 14.78
N ALA A 36 -0.57 6.30 15.80
CA ALA A 36 -0.97 7.30 16.81
C ALA A 36 -1.06 8.72 16.24
N LYS A 37 -0.54 8.94 15.05
CA LYS A 37 -0.59 10.24 14.36
C LYS A 37 -1.66 10.26 13.28
N ASP A 38 -2.58 9.30 13.32
CA ASP A 38 -3.65 9.14 12.34
C ASP A 38 -3.13 8.93 10.92
N LYS A 39 -1.94 8.35 10.79
CA LYS A 39 -1.39 7.99 9.50
C LYS A 39 -1.77 6.55 9.18
N LEU A 40 -2.40 6.36 8.01
CA LEU A 40 -2.78 5.04 7.53
C LEU A 40 -1.62 4.40 6.78
N SER A 41 -1.27 3.20 7.16
CA SER A 41 -0.24 2.41 6.49
C SER A 41 -0.77 1.02 6.25
N LEU A 42 -0.01 0.21 5.52
CA LEU A 42 -0.41 -1.16 5.29
C LEU A 42 0.75 -2.11 5.56
N PHE A 43 0.38 -3.33 5.92
CA PHE A 43 1.29 -4.43 6.09
C PHE A 43 0.68 -5.63 5.34
N SER A 44 1.48 -6.32 4.53
CA SER A 44 0.96 -7.39 3.70
C SER A 44 1.82 -8.63 3.80
N VAL A 45 1.15 -9.79 3.81
CA VAL A 45 1.83 -11.10 3.82
C VAL A 45 1.15 -12.01 2.82
N GLY A 46 1.94 -12.90 2.25
CA GLY A 46 1.45 -13.92 1.35
C GLY A 46 1.78 -15.31 1.82
N SER A 47 0.99 -16.26 1.35
CA SER A 47 1.22 -17.68 1.62
C SER A 47 2.05 -18.28 0.48
N ARG A 48 3.21 -18.80 0.81
CA ARG A 48 4.06 -19.48 -0.19
C ARG A 48 3.80 -20.98 -0.13
N ASP A 49 3.33 -21.53 -1.25
CA ASP A 49 3.05 -22.95 -1.40
C ASP A 49 2.16 -23.51 -0.29
N ASN A 50 1.31 -22.65 0.29
CA ASN A 50 0.42 -23.01 1.39
C ASN A 50 1.17 -23.60 2.61
N GLU A 51 2.46 -23.36 2.72
CA GLU A 51 3.29 -23.89 3.78
C GLU A 51 3.82 -22.85 4.74
N ARG A 52 4.12 -21.65 4.24
CA ARG A 52 4.70 -20.59 5.09
C ARG A 52 4.18 -19.22 4.66
N ILE A 53 4.28 -18.29 5.58
CA ILE A 53 3.85 -16.91 5.35
C ILE A 53 5.09 -16.06 5.16
N GLU A 54 5.10 -15.27 4.10
CA GLU A 54 6.20 -14.35 3.79
C GLU A 54 5.66 -12.94 3.63
N PRO A 55 6.44 -11.93 4.01
CA PRO A 55 6.00 -10.54 3.82
C PRO A 55 5.96 -10.17 2.35
N ILE A 56 5.04 -9.27 2.02
CA ILE A 56 5.00 -8.63 0.72
C ILE A 56 5.42 -7.19 0.96
N TYR A 57 6.57 -6.80 0.43
CA TYR A 57 7.14 -5.48 0.67
C TYR A 57 6.28 -4.40 0.02
N PHE A 58 5.97 -3.34 0.78
CA PHE A 58 5.29 -2.15 0.25
C PHE A 58 6.28 -0.99 0.26
N PRO A 59 6.56 -0.37 -0.89
CA PRO A 59 7.58 0.68 -0.96
C PRO A 59 7.17 1.94 -0.21
N ASP A 60 8.14 2.58 0.42
CA ASP A 60 7.95 3.89 1.02
C ASP A 60 7.88 4.92 -0.09
N ILE A 61 6.77 5.64 -0.18
CA ILE A 61 6.57 6.61 -1.25
C ILE A 61 7.62 7.73 -1.25
N THR A 62 8.19 8.02 -0.08
CA THR A 62 9.19 9.09 0.02
C THR A 62 10.49 8.74 -0.71
N ASN A 63 10.68 7.48 -1.07
CA ASN A 63 11.82 7.05 -1.88
C ASN A 63 11.62 7.28 -3.38
N ASP A 64 10.41 7.68 -3.80
CA ASP A 64 10.11 7.99 -5.19
C ASP A 64 9.84 9.49 -5.30
N MET A 65 10.77 10.21 -5.91
CA MET A 65 10.70 11.67 -5.96
C MET A 65 9.54 12.19 -6.81
N GLN A 66 9.13 11.44 -7.82
CA GLN A 66 8.00 11.85 -8.65
C GLN A 66 6.67 11.58 -7.97
N LEU A 67 6.50 10.39 -7.41
CA LEU A 67 5.24 10.01 -6.77
C LEU A 67 5.01 10.77 -5.46
N SER A 68 6.09 11.11 -4.74
CA SER A 68 5.98 11.77 -3.46
C SER A 68 5.82 13.30 -3.54
N LYS A 69 5.91 13.86 -4.75
CA LYS A 69 5.80 15.31 -4.89
C LYS A 69 4.43 15.80 -4.44
N GLY A 70 4.43 16.65 -3.43
CA GLY A 70 3.19 17.17 -2.85
C GLY A 70 2.50 16.25 -1.87
N TYR A 71 3.11 15.10 -1.56
CA TYR A 71 2.55 14.13 -0.63
C TYR A 71 2.67 14.60 0.81
N ARG A 72 1.55 14.56 1.54
CA ARG A 72 1.52 14.90 2.98
C ARG A 72 0.64 13.93 3.76
N GLY A 73 0.52 12.68 3.30
CA GLY A 73 -0.34 11.69 3.92
C GLY A 73 -1.78 11.81 3.47
N GLN A 74 -2.70 11.43 4.33
CA GLN A 74 -4.13 11.36 4.04
C GLN A 74 -4.43 10.32 2.96
N ASP A 75 -3.72 9.20 3.03
CA ASP A 75 -3.88 8.11 2.08
C ASP A 75 -5.21 7.40 2.22
N GLU A 76 -5.78 7.05 1.08
CA GLU A 76 -6.91 6.14 0.99
C GLU A 76 -6.48 4.97 0.12
N TYR A 77 -6.85 3.76 0.54
CA TYR A 77 -6.50 2.54 -0.18
C TYR A 77 -7.73 1.76 -0.55
N LYS A 78 -7.70 1.12 -1.71
CA LYS A 78 -8.76 0.25 -2.17
C LYS A 78 -8.15 -0.90 -2.97
N LEU A 79 -8.57 -2.12 -2.70
CA LEU A 79 -8.12 -3.30 -3.42
C LEU A 79 -9.24 -3.76 -4.36
N VAL A 80 -8.92 -3.85 -5.65
CA VAL A 80 -9.86 -4.30 -6.67
C VAL A 80 -9.14 -5.28 -7.59
N GLU A 81 -9.57 -6.54 -7.58
CA GLU A 81 -9.07 -7.57 -8.49
C GLU A 81 -7.54 -7.65 -8.53
N GLY A 82 -6.93 -7.70 -7.35
CA GLY A 82 -5.47 -7.82 -7.23
C GLY A 82 -4.70 -6.52 -7.45
N VAL A 83 -5.38 -5.43 -7.75
CA VAL A 83 -4.74 -4.13 -7.91
C VAL A 83 -5.00 -3.29 -6.68
N LEU A 84 -3.93 -2.79 -6.08
CA LEU A 84 -4.05 -1.89 -4.94
C LEU A 84 -4.02 -0.45 -5.44
N PHE A 85 -5.10 0.27 -5.17
CA PHE A 85 -5.22 1.69 -5.49
C PHE A 85 -4.88 2.50 -4.25
N ARG A 86 -4.01 3.49 -4.41
CA ARG A 86 -3.65 4.44 -3.37
C ARG A 86 -3.98 5.83 -3.88
N LYS A 87 -4.66 6.61 -3.06
CA LYS A 87 -5.05 7.98 -3.45
C LYS A 87 -4.75 8.92 -2.30
N PHE A 88 -4.21 10.08 -2.60
CA PHE A 88 -3.94 11.11 -1.60
C PHE A 88 -4.01 12.50 -2.22
N PRO A 89 -4.34 13.51 -1.41
CA PRO A 89 -4.36 14.89 -1.92
C PRO A 89 -2.94 15.39 -2.17
N ILE A 90 -2.78 16.23 -3.20
CA ILE A 90 -1.50 16.84 -3.54
C ILE A 90 -1.51 18.25 -2.99
N PHE A 91 -0.43 18.61 -2.30
CA PHE A 91 -0.23 19.93 -1.74
C PHE A 91 0.79 20.69 -2.57
N GLU A 92 0.75 22.03 -2.47
CA GLU A 92 1.74 22.87 -3.14
C GLU A 92 3.15 22.47 -2.69
N SER A 93 4.10 22.58 -3.61
CA SER A 93 5.49 22.20 -3.34
C SER A 93 6.19 23.15 -2.36
N ASP A 94 5.61 24.31 -2.09
CA ASP A 94 6.14 25.22 -1.09
C ASP A 94 5.85 24.66 0.29
N THR A 95 6.91 24.32 1.02
CA THR A 95 6.82 23.67 2.31
C THR A 95 6.24 24.56 3.42
N THR A 96 6.18 25.88 3.22
CA THR A 96 5.67 26.80 4.22
C THR A 96 4.15 26.92 4.20
N ILE A 97 3.53 26.54 3.08
CA ILE A 97 2.07 26.67 2.91
C ILE A 97 1.46 25.29 2.72
N LYS A 98 0.62 24.88 3.67
CA LYS A 98 -0.07 23.60 3.60
C LYS A 98 -1.40 23.75 2.87
N THR A 99 -1.35 24.25 1.65
CA THR A 99 -2.55 24.48 0.85
C THR A 99 -2.72 23.35 -0.17
N PRO A 100 -3.86 22.65 -0.15
CA PRO A 100 -4.11 21.63 -1.18
C PRO A 100 -4.33 22.28 -2.54
N THR A 101 -3.88 21.60 -3.58
CA THR A 101 -3.99 22.08 -4.97
C THR A 101 -5.35 21.81 -5.59
N ASN A 102 -6.26 21.16 -4.87
CA ASN A 102 -7.53 20.64 -5.39
C ASN A 102 -7.31 19.47 -6.36
N LYS A 103 -6.16 18.81 -6.24
CA LYS A 103 -5.85 17.62 -7.03
C LYS A 103 -5.52 16.46 -6.11
N VAL A 104 -5.78 15.25 -6.59
CA VAL A 104 -5.40 14.03 -5.90
C VAL A 104 -4.54 13.21 -6.84
N ARG A 105 -3.59 12.46 -6.27
CA ARG A 105 -2.79 11.50 -7.04
C ARG A 105 -3.29 10.12 -6.73
N GLN A 106 -3.52 9.34 -7.80
CA GLN A 106 -3.88 7.95 -7.66
C GLN A 106 -2.74 7.10 -8.22
N ILE A 107 -2.32 6.13 -7.43
CA ILE A 107 -1.24 5.21 -7.80
C ILE A 107 -1.82 3.81 -7.77
N MET A 108 -1.48 3.01 -8.78
CA MET A 108 -1.91 1.62 -8.89
C MET A 108 -0.71 0.72 -8.74
N TYR A 109 -0.84 -0.27 -7.84
CA TYR A 109 0.23 -1.22 -7.54
C TYR A 109 -0.22 -2.65 -7.81
N ARG A 110 0.72 -3.48 -8.21
CA ARG A 110 0.55 -4.94 -8.27
C ARG A 110 1.69 -5.62 -7.55
N VAL A 111 1.43 -6.82 -7.05
CA VAL A 111 2.49 -7.63 -6.45
C VAL A 111 3.32 -8.25 -7.56
N MET A 112 4.62 -8.07 -7.48
CA MET A 112 5.59 -8.62 -8.41
C MET A 112 6.63 -9.42 -7.66
N THR A 113 7.19 -10.43 -8.33
CA THR A 113 8.31 -11.16 -7.79
C THR A 113 9.60 -10.41 -8.13
N GLY A 114 10.33 -10.03 -7.10
CA GLY A 114 11.61 -9.35 -7.26
C GLY A 114 12.78 -10.31 -7.26
N ASP A 115 13.97 -9.78 -7.05
CA ASP A 115 15.19 -10.58 -6.97
C ASP A 115 15.10 -11.58 -5.83
N GLN A 116 15.64 -12.78 -6.05
CA GLN A 116 15.67 -13.84 -5.07
C GLN A 116 14.29 -14.34 -4.64
N GLY A 117 13.27 -14.08 -5.49
CA GLY A 117 11.93 -14.58 -5.25
C GLY A 117 11.12 -13.82 -4.21
N SER A 118 11.63 -12.70 -3.71
CA SER A 118 10.87 -11.88 -2.77
C SER A 118 9.68 -11.21 -3.45
N TRP A 119 8.60 -11.00 -2.71
CA TRP A 119 7.40 -10.35 -3.22
C TRP A 119 7.40 -8.87 -2.84
N ARG A 120 6.92 -8.05 -3.77
CA ARG A 120 6.78 -6.62 -3.52
C ARG A 120 5.64 -6.03 -4.33
N PHE A 121 5.01 -5.02 -3.77
CA PHE A 121 4.11 -4.17 -4.53
C PHE A 121 4.94 -3.25 -5.40
N LYS A 122 4.57 -3.15 -6.66
CA LYS A 122 5.24 -2.25 -7.59
C LYS A 122 4.21 -1.38 -8.29
N SER A 123 4.44 -0.08 -8.29
CA SER A 123 3.55 0.83 -9.01
C SER A 123 3.74 0.64 -10.51
N PHE A 124 2.63 0.60 -11.23
CA PHE A 124 2.67 0.46 -12.68
C PHE A 124 1.93 1.58 -13.40
N LYS A 125 1.18 2.39 -12.67
CA LYS A 125 0.43 3.50 -13.25
C LYS A 125 0.15 4.53 -12.15
N SER A 126 0.26 5.81 -12.52
CA SER A 126 -0.13 6.90 -11.64
C SER A 126 -0.67 8.05 -12.48
N PHE A 127 -1.59 8.81 -11.91
CA PHE A 127 -2.12 10.00 -12.56
C PHE A 127 -2.72 10.93 -11.53
N ASP A 128 -2.75 12.20 -11.90
CA ASP A 128 -3.32 13.25 -11.06
C ASP A 128 -4.70 13.61 -11.57
N LEU A 129 -5.65 13.72 -10.64
CA LEU A 129 -7.05 14.01 -10.93
C LEU A 129 -7.47 15.24 -10.16
N VAL A 130 -8.46 15.96 -10.70
CA VAL A 130 -9.09 17.04 -9.95
C VAL A 130 -9.99 16.43 -8.88
N ALA A 131 -9.86 16.89 -7.66
CA ALA A 131 -10.69 16.40 -6.56
C ALA A 131 -12.11 16.93 -6.71
N ASP A 132 -13.08 16.07 -6.44
CA ASP A 132 -14.49 16.48 -6.44
C ASP A 132 -14.86 17.26 -5.19
#